data_2681ddc858052f6fdd937b66807e0966
#
_entry.id   2681ddc858052f6fdd937b66807e0966
#
_cell.length_a   1.000
_cell.length_b   1.000
_cell.length_c   1.000
_cell.angle_alpha   90.00
_cell.angle_beta   90.00
_cell.angle_gamma   90.00
#
_symmetry.space_group_name_H-M   'P 1'
#
loop_
_entity.id
_entity.type
_entity.pdbx_description
1 polymer ?
#
loop_
_entity_poly.entity_id
_entity_poly.type
_entity_poly.pdbx_seq_one_letter_code
_entity_poly.pdbx_strand_id
1 'polypeptide(L)'
;MDTKRIATLALASLLWLGWFYTLSSTIATPPVTALRWIPPRSTAFMDRERGGAVSWDWVPYDRISQNLKRAVVEAEDGEFFEHQGVDVDAARRAALHNWRKRKFSRGASTITMQLARNLYLSPAKSPWRKVREVLIALKLERELSKDRILEIYLNVAEWGRGIYGAEAAARHYFRKDAKDLGARESAFLAAILPRPRFYDKHRSGPYLNRRISKIEGML
;
A
#
# COMPACT_ATOMS: atom_id res chain seq x y z
N MET A 1 41.21 -15.08 21.16
CA MET A 1 39.73 -15.04 21.14
C MET A 1 39.28 -15.86 19.94
N ASP A 2 38.39 -16.82 20.15
CA ASP A 2 37.98 -17.80 19.10
C ASP A 2 37.26 -17.07 17.96
N THR A 3 37.65 -17.35 16.72
CA THR A 3 37.06 -16.74 15.51
C THR A 3 35.53 -16.89 15.44
N LYS A 4 34.99 -17.99 15.97
CA LYS A 4 33.57 -18.24 16.09
C LYS A 4 32.89 -17.24 17.05
N ARG A 5 33.51 -16.93 18.18
CA ARG A 5 32.98 -15.94 19.13
C ARG A 5 33.00 -14.53 18.57
N ILE A 6 34.05 -14.16 17.81
CA ILE A 6 34.11 -12.86 17.13
C ILE A 6 32.97 -12.75 16.08
N ALA A 7 32.78 -13.77 15.28
CA ALA A 7 31.70 -13.79 14.27
C ALA A 7 30.32 -13.70 14.92
N THR A 8 30.06 -14.41 16.01
CA THR A 8 28.78 -14.34 16.74
C THR A 8 28.52 -12.94 17.32
N LEU A 9 29.54 -12.32 17.94
CA LEU A 9 29.43 -10.97 18.48
C LEU A 9 29.21 -9.93 17.39
N ALA A 10 29.90 -10.05 16.25
CA ALA A 10 29.69 -9.16 15.10
C ALA A 10 28.28 -9.29 14.53
N LEU A 11 27.76 -10.51 14.39
CA LEU A 11 26.39 -10.74 13.94
C LEU A 11 25.36 -10.16 14.92
N ALA A 12 25.54 -10.40 16.21
CA ALA A 12 24.68 -9.84 17.25
C ALA A 12 24.69 -8.30 17.23
N SER A 13 25.86 -7.68 17.08
CA SER A 13 25.99 -6.22 16.99
C SER A 13 25.31 -5.67 15.75
N LEU A 14 25.42 -6.32 14.59
CA LEU A 14 24.72 -5.92 13.37
C LEU A 14 23.19 -6.02 13.52
N LEU A 15 22.71 -7.06 14.17
CA LEU A 15 21.28 -7.22 14.47
C LEU A 15 20.76 -6.13 15.42
N TRP A 16 21.55 -5.80 16.47
CA TRP A 16 21.24 -4.72 17.40
C TRP A 16 21.23 -3.34 16.74
N LEU A 17 22.21 -3.05 15.90
CA LEU A 17 22.28 -1.79 15.13
C LEU A 17 21.11 -1.68 14.14
N GLY A 18 20.78 -2.78 13.46
CA GLY A 18 19.63 -2.84 12.58
C GLY A 18 18.31 -2.59 13.32
N TRP A 19 18.12 -3.23 14.48
CA TRP A 19 16.95 -3.04 15.34
C TRP A 19 16.86 -1.60 15.85
N PHE A 20 17.96 -1.04 16.36
CA PHE A 20 18.02 0.34 16.83
C PHE A 20 17.74 1.35 15.73
N TYR A 21 18.27 1.14 14.51
CA TYR A 21 18.01 1.98 13.34
C TYR A 21 16.54 1.93 12.96
N THR A 22 15.91 0.74 12.90
CA THR A 22 14.48 0.61 12.58
C THR A 22 13.61 1.26 13.63
N LEU A 23 13.92 1.06 14.91
CA LEU A 23 13.22 1.67 16.03
C LEU A 23 13.32 3.20 16.00
N SER A 24 14.54 3.76 15.87
CA SER A 24 14.76 5.20 15.85
C SER A 24 14.08 5.86 14.65
N SER A 25 14.14 5.24 13.48
CA SER A 25 13.50 5.77 12.27
C SER A 25 11.97 5.65 12.29
N THR A 26 11.42 4.71 13.06
CA THR A 26 9.97 4.59 13.28
C THR A 26 9.50 5.65 14.28
N ILE A 27 10.32 5.98 15.28
CA ILE A 27 10.06 7.07 16.24
C ILE A 27 10.15 8.43 15.55
N ALA A 28 11.05 8.60 14.57
CA ALA A 28 11.19 9.82 13.79
C ALA A 28 10.07 10.06 12.75
N THR A 29 9.16 9.10 12.55
CA THR A 29 7.98 9.32 11.68
C THR A 29 7.01 10.28 12.37
N PRO A 30 6.30 11.15 11.59
CA PRO A 30 5.28 12.03 12.14
C PRO A 30 4.29 11.25 13.02
N PRO A 31 3.74 11.87 14.07
CA PRO A 31 2.81 11.18 14.94
C PRO A 31 1.62 10.67 14.12
N VAL A 32 1.52 9.35 14.00
CA VAL A 32 0.42 8.65 13.30
C VAL A 32 -0.95 9.09 13.84
N THR A 33 -1.01 9.41 15.13
CA THR A 33 -2.20 9.92 15.81
C THR A 33 -2.81 11.16 15.14
N ALA A 34 -1.99 12.04 14.56
CA ALA A 34 -2.48 13.20 13.83
C ALA A 34 -3.32 12.82 12.60
N LEU A 35 -3.03 11.68 11.98
CA LEU A 35 -3.78 11.17 10.83
C LEU A 35 -5.22 10.78 11.17
N ARG A 36 -5.56 10.66 12.46
CA ARG A 36 -6.95 10.43 12.91
C ARG A 36 -7.87 11.57 12.46
N TRP A 37 -7.37 12.78 12.47
CA TRP A 37 -8.16 14.00 12.25
C TRP A 37 -7.71 14.82 11.05
N ILE A 38 -6.42 14.77 10.70
CA ILE A 38 -5.81 15.63 9.71
C ILE A 38 -5.30 14.78 8.54
N PRO A 39 -5.71 15.06 7.30
CA PRO A 39 -5.11 14.44 6.12
C PRO A 39 -3.60 14.71 6.06
N PRO A 40 -2.79 13.77 5.54
CA PRO A 40 -1.39 14.05 5.26
C PRO A 40 -1.29 15.18 4.22
N ARG A 41 -0.32 16.06 4.35
CA ARG A 41 -0.10 17.17 3.38
C ARG A 41 0.58 16.70 2.10
N SER A 42 1.36 15.65 2.20
CA SER A 42 2.06 14.96 1.10
C SER A 42 2.44 13.55 1.55
N THR A 43 3.02 12.79 0.65
CA THR A 43 3.57 11.47 0.98
C THR A 43 5.01 11.36 0.51
N ALA A 44 5.78 10.42 1.08
CA ALA A 44 7.15 10.16 0.65
C ALA A 44 7.24 9.78 -0.85
N PHE A 45 6.15 9.31 -1.44
CA PHE A 45 6.07 9.01 -2.86
C PHE A 45 5.82 10.28 -3.69
N MET A 46 4.88 11.15 -3.28
CA MET A 46 4.59 12.44 -3.94
C MET A 46 5.80 13.37 -3.91
N ASP A 47 6.49 13.45 -2.78
CA ASP A 47 7.67 14.31 -2.60
C ASP A 47 8.83 13.96 -3.53
N ARG A 48 8.82 12.76 -4.11
CA ARG A 48 9.84 12.28 -5.05
C ARG A 48 9.54 12.56 -6.52
N GLU A 49 8.31 12.92 -6.85
CA GLU A 49 7.95 13.37 -8.20
C GLU A 49 8.49 14.80 -8.49
N ARG A 50 9.70 15.11 -7.98
CA ARG A 50 10.36 16.41 -8.15
C ARG A 50 10.45 16.76 -9.64
N GLY A 51 9.75 17.85 -10.02
CA GLY A 51 9.72 18.36 -11.40
C GLY A 51 8.59 17.82 -12.28
N GLY A 52 7.76 16.88 -11.79
CA GLY A 52 6.53 16.43 -12.45
C GLY A 52 5.29 17.08 -11.85
N ALA A 53 4.26 17.28 -12.68
CA ALA A 53 2.96 17.70 -12.19
C ALA A 53 2.34 16.55 -11.35
N VAL A 54 1.97 16.84 -10.12
CA VAL A 54 1.23 15.94 -9.24
C VAL A 54 -0.23 16.36 -9.25
N SER A 55 -1.12 15.47 -9.70
CA SER A 55 -2.56 15.63 -9.55
C SER A 55 -3.00 14.89 -8.31
N TRP A 56 -3.52 15.62 -7.35
CA TRP A 56 -3.95 15.10 -6.05
C TRP A 56 -5.04 15.97 -5.45
N ASP A 57 -6.22 15.38 -5.26
CA ASP A 57 -7.37 15.99 -4.61
C ASP A 57 -7.84 15.06 -3.50
N TRP A 58 -7.86 15.54 -2.26
CA TRP A 58 -8.39 14.77 -1.13
C TRP A 58 -9.90 14.78 -1.11
N VAL A 59 -10.49 13.61 -0.92
CA VAL A 59 -11.93 13.45 -0.68
C VAL A 59 -12.18 12.64 0.59
N PRO A 60 -13.17 13.03 1.42
CA PRO A 60 -13.52 12.27 2.61
C PRO A 60 -14.13 10.90 2.26
N TYR A 61 -14.12 9.99 3.22
CA TYR A 61 -14.49 8.58 3.03
C TYR A 61 -15.89 8.38 2.41
N ASP A 62 -16.87 9.17 2.83
CA ASP A 62 -18.24 9.15 2.34
C ASP A 62 -18.39 9.67 0.89
N ARG A 63 -17.39 10.41 0.41
CA ARG A 63 -17.32 10.90 -0.97
C ARG A 63 -16.52 9.97 -1.90
N ILE A 64 -16.16 8.77 -1.45
CA ILE A 64 -15.57 7.72 -2.28
C ILE A 64 -16.62 6.64 -2.53
N SER A 65 -16.77 6.25 -3.80
CA SER A 65 -17.72 5.20 -4.20
C SER A 65 -17.56 3.94 -3.36
N GLN A 66 -18.67 3.36 -2.91
CA GLN A 66 -18.67 2.09 -2.21
C GLN A 66 -18.11 0.96 -3.08
N ASN A 67 -18.37 1.02 -4.40
CA ASN A 67 -17.79 0.06 -5.34
C ASN A 67 -16.27 0.13 -5.34
N LEU A 68 -15.68 1.36 -5.31
CA LEU A 68 -14.22 1.49 -5.29
C LEU A 68 -13.60 0.98 -3.99
N LYS A 69 -14.21 1.28 -2.85
CA LYS A 69 -13.75 0.77 -1.54
C LYS A 69 -13.73 -0.77 -1.53
N ARG A 70 -14.83 -1.40 -1.94
CA ARG A 70 -14.92 -2.86 -2.05
C ARG A 70 -13.94 -3.44 -3.07
N ALA A 71 -13.89 -2.87 -4.28
CA ALA A 71 -12.99 -3.35 -5.34
C ALA A 71 -11.52 -3.36 -4.89
N VAL A 72 -11.08 -2.32 -4.18
CA VAL A 72 -9.70 -2.22 -3.71
C VAL A 72 -9.44 -3.23 -2.58
N VAL A 73 -10.34 -3.37 -1.63
CA VAL A 73 -10.22 -4.36 -0.56
C VAL A 73 -10.13 -5.77 -1.16
N GLU A 74 -11.08 -6.16 -2.00
CA GLU A 74 -11.11 -7.48 -2.63
C GLU A 74 -9.87 -7.78 -3.51
N ALA A 75 -9.34 -6.74 -4.17
CA ALA A 75 -8.21 -6.91 -5.09
C ALA A 75 -6.85 -6.97 -4.38
N GLU A 76 -6.69 -6.25 -3.29
CA GLU A 76 -5.40 -6.03 -2.61
C GLU A 76 -5.30 -6.73 -1.25
N ASP A 77 -6.42 -6.87 -0.52
CA ASP A 77 -6.42 -7.31 0.87
C ASP A 77 -7.82 -7.80 1.31
N GLY A 78 -8.28 -8.93 0.78
CA GLY A 78 -9.66 -9.41 0.97
C GLY A 78 -10.08 -9.61 2.43
N GLU A 79 -9.13 -9.83 3.35
CA GLU A 79 -9.37 -9.97 4.79
C GLU A 79 -9.00 -8.68 5.57
N PHE A 80 -8.99 -7.51 4.88
CA PHE A 80 -8.55 -6.22 5.44
C PHE A 80 -9.22 -5.87 6.78
N PHE A 81 -10.51 -6.11 6.90
CA PHE A 81 -11.28 -5.78 8.10
C PHE A 81 -11.08 -6.78 9.25
N GLU A 82 -10.45 -7.94 9.00
CA GLU A 82 -10.33 -9.05 9.94
C GLU A 82 -8.97 -9.09 10.66
N HIS A 83 -7.90 -8.59 10.01
CA HIS A 83 -6.56 -8.61 10.60
C HIS A 83 -6.13 -7.24 11.17
N GLN A 84 -5.04 -7.24 11.95
CA GLN A 84 -4.47 -6.05 12.60
C GLN A 84 -3.18 -5.59 11.89
N GLY A 85 -3.31 -5.19 10.61
CA GLY A 85 -2.22 -4.62 9.81
C GLY A 85 -1.33 -5.61 9.08
N VAL A 86 -1.27 -6.85 9.53
CA VAL A 86 -0.54 -7.95 8.87
C VAL A 86 -1.45 -9.16 8.79
N ASP A 87 -1.70 -9.63 7.59
CA ASP A 87 -2.36 -10.92 7.36
C ASP A 87 -1.32 -12.04 7.40
N VAL A 88 -1.20 -12.68 8.57
CA VAL A 88 -0.24 -13.77 8.81
C VAL A 88 -0.58 -15.00 7.98
N ASP A 89 -1.87 -15.29 7.80
CA ASP A 89 -2.32 -16.44 7.03
C ASP A 89 -2.08 -16.24 5.53
N ALA A 90 -2.36 -15.07 4.99
CA ALA A 90 -1.99 -14.75 3.60
C ALA A 90 -0.47 -14.78 3.42
N ALA A 91 0.31 -14.29 4.38
CA ALA A 91 1.77 -14.35 4.34
C ALA A 91 2.27 -15.80 4.29
N ARG A 92 1.70 -16.68 5.13
CA ARG A 92 2.00 -18.12 5.14
C ARG A 92 1.60 -18.78 3.82
N ARG A 93 0.38 -18.52 3.33
CA ARG A 93 -0.12 -19.03 2.04
C ARG A 93 0.79 -18.60 0.89
N ALA A 94 1.22 -17.33 0.87
CA ALA A 94 2.11 -16.80 -0.15
C ALA A 94 3.51 -17.41 -0.08
N ALA A 95 4.08 -17.58 1.12
CA ALA A 95 5.38 -18.20 1.33
C ALA A 95 5.40 -19.64 0.81
N LEU A 96 4.41 -20.45 1.19
CA LEU A 96 4.26 -21.84 0.72
C LEU A 96 4.09 -21.92 -0.80
N HIS A 97 3.28 -21.02 -1.38
CA HIS A 97 3.08 -20.98 -2.83
C HIS A 97 4.39 -20.64 -3.57
N ASN A 98 5.11 -19.62 -3.11
CA ASN A 98 6.37 -19.18 -3.71
C ASN A 98 7.46 -20.26 -3.59
N TRP A 99 7.52 -20.94 -2.44
CA TRP A 99 8.40 -22.08 -2.22
C TRP A 99 8.16 -23.21 -3.22
N ARG A 100 6.87 -23.64 -3.35
CA ARG A 100 6.48 -24.70 -4.29
C ARG A 100 6.79 -24.35 -5.74
N LYS A 101 6.57 -23.06 -6.11
CA LYS A 101 6.82 -22.58 -7.47
C LYS A 101 8.28 -22.21 -7.73
N ARG A 102 9.15 -22.23 -6.72
CA ARG A 102 10.54 -21.72 -6.77
C ARG A 102 10.64 -20.34 -7.40
N LYS A 103 9.58 -19.53 -7.25
CA LYS A 103 9.46 -18.20 -7.86
C LYS A 103 8.64 -17.29 -6.96
N PHE A 104 9.11 -16.04 -6.79
CA PHE A 104 8.35 -15.01 -6.09
C PHE A 104 7.19 -14.52 -6.98
N SER A 105 6.03 -15.16 -6.88
CA SER A 105 4.86 -14.91 -7.73
C SER A 105 3.65 -14.38 -6.97
N ARG A 106 3.62 -14.51 -5.64
CA ARG A 106 2.52 -14.05 -4.80
C ARG A 106 3.04 -13.16 -3.68
N GLY A 107 2.51 -11.94 -3.57
CA GLY A 107 2.74 -11.02 -2.46
C GLY A 107 1.73 -11.26 -1.33
N ALA A 108 2.07 -10.75 -0.15
CA ALA A 108 1.22 -10.77 1.04
C ALA A 108 1.33 -9.42 1.77
N SER A 109 1.32 -8.33 1.04
CA SER A 109 1.33 -6.99 1.63
C SER A 109 -0.10 -6.51 1.76
N THR A 110 -0.50 -6.17 2.98
CA THR A 110 -1.83 -5.62 3.29
C THR A 110 -1.97 -4.16 2.83
N ILE A 111 -3.19 -3.66 2.78
CA ILE A 111 -3.49 -2.23 2.53
C ILE A 111 -2.75 -1.36 3.55
N THR A 112 -2.75 -1.73 4.82
CA THR A 112 -2.06 -0.96 5.88
C THR A 112 -0.55 -0.93 5.69
N MET A 113 0.07 -2.04 5.27
CA MET A 113 1.49 -2.07 4.93
C MET A 113 1.82 -1.23 3.70
N GLN A 114 0.94 -1.24 2.69
CA GLN A 114 1.08 -0.38 1.52
C GLN A 114 0.94 1.10 1.90
N LEU A 115 -0.01 1.43 2.78
CA LEU A 115 -0.18 2.78 3.31
C LEU A 115 1.08 3.25 4.06
N ALA A 116 1.61 2.42 4.97
CA ALA A 116 2.85 2.69 5.70
C ALA A 116 4.01 3.02 4.75
N ARG A 117 4.14 2.23 3.68
CA ARG A 117 5.15 2.46 2.64
C ARG A 117 4.93 3.79 1.92
N ASN A 118 3.72 4.07 1.46
CA ASN A 118 3.42 5.26 0.67
C ASN A 118 3.65 6.54 1.48
N LEU A 119 3.26 6.55 2.75
CA LEU A 119 3.38 7.73 3.61
C LEU A 119 4.83 8.03 4.02
N TYR A 120 5.60 6.99 4.41
CA TYR A 120 6.81 7.20 5.21
C TYR A 120 8.07 6.60 4.62
N LEU A 121 7.99 5.71 3.62
CA LEU A 121 9.13 4.92 3.22
C LEU A 121 9.59 5.17 1.79
N SER A 122 10.85 4.85 1.56
CA SER A 122 11.46 4.88 0.23
C SER A 122 10.91 3.73 -0.64
N PRO A 123 10.75 3.92 -1.96
CA PRO A 123 10.47 2.83 -2.90
C PRO A 123 11.62 1.84 -3.04
N ALA A 124 12.83 2.16 -2.57
CA ALA A 124 13.97 1.24 -2.60
C ALA A 124 13.64 -0.08 -1.90
N LYS A 125 13.92 -1.19 -2.58
CA LYS A 125 13.65 -2.53 -2.03
C LYS A 125 14.78 -2.93 -1.08
N SER A 126 14.45 -3.17 0.19
CA SER A 126 15.38 -3.76 1.16
C SER A 126 14.60 -4.57 2.21
N PRO A 127 15.21 -5.59 2.81
CA PRO A 127 14.59 -6.33 3.91
C PRO A 127 14.22 -5.42 5.08
N TRP A 128 15.09 -4.48 5.43
CA TRP A 128 14.88 -3.50 6.51
C TRP A 128 13.67 -2.60 6.25
N ARG A 129 13.47 -2.18 5.00
CA ARG A 129 12.26 -1.45 4.63
C ARG A 129 11.00 -2.27 4.92
N LYS A 130 11.03 -3.59 4.66
CA LYS A 130 9.89 -4.46 4.92
C LYS A 130 9.59 -4.61 6.40
N VAL A 131 10.61 -4.69 7.24
CA VAL A 131 10.44 -4.65 8.71
C VAL A 131 9.79 -3.33 9.14
N ARG A 132 10.26 -2.20 8.62
CA ARG A 132 9.67 -0.88 8.91
C ARG A 132 8.22 -0.76 8.45
N GLU A 133 7.87 -1.32 7.29
CA GLU A 133 6.47 -1.37 6.83
C GLU A 133 5.57 -2.06 7.86
N VAL A 134 6.00 -3.21 8.37
CA VAL A 134 5.25 -3.96 9.38
C VAL A 134 5.09 -3.14 10.66
N LEU A 135 6.19 -2.59 11.20
CA LEU A 135 6.15 -1.82 12.46
C LEU A 135 5.24 -0.59 12.34
N ILE A 136 5.31 0.13 11.21
CA ILE A 136 4.46 1.29 10.97
C ILE A 136 3.01 0.85 10.75
N ALA A 137 2.77 -0.25 10.05
CA ALA A 137 1.42 -0.79 9.85
C ALA A 137 0.75 -1.14 11.18
N LEU A 138 1.45 -1.82 12.09
CA LEU A 138 0.93 -2.12 13.43
C LEU A 138 0.62 -0.85 14.24
N LYS A 139 1.44 0.20 14.07
CA LYS A 139 1.19 1.49 14.71
C LYS A 139 -0.04 2.19 14.12
N LEU A 140 -0.21 2.15 12.78
CA LEU A 140 -1.39 2.70 12.10
C LEU A 140 -2.67 2.01 12.59
N GLU A 141 -2.69 0.68 12.66
CA GLU A 141 -3.85 -0.09 13.12
C GLU A 141 -4.22 0.17 14.57
N ARG A 142 -3.23 0.40 15.42
CA ARG A 142 -3.49 0.75 16.83
C ARG A 142 -4.11 2.13 17.00
N GLU A 143 -3.75 3.08 16.13
CA GLU A 143 -4.12 4.49 16.28
C GLU A 143 -5.33 4.91 15.42
N LEU A 144 -5.61 4.18 14.33
CA LEU A 144 -6.63 4.56 13.35
C LEU A 144 -7.68 3.45 13.20
N SER A 145 -8.92 3.83 12.88
CA SER A 145 -9.93 2.87 12.46
C SER A 145 -9.64 2.33 11.06
N LYS A 146 -10.19 1.16 10.73
CA LYS A 146 -10.09 0.56 9.40
C LYS A 146 -10.60 1.49 8.29
N ASP A 147 -11.73 2.13 8.51
CA ASP A 147 -12.29 3.09 7.55
C ASP A 147 -11.34 4.27 7.32
N ARG A 148 -10.69 4.77 8.39
CA ARG A 148 -9.71 5.84 8.27
C ARG A 148 -8.44 5.41 7.54
N ILE A 149 -7.96 4.20 7.79
CA ILE A 149 -6.83 3.61 7.06
C ILE A 149 -7.16 3.50 5.57
N LEU A 150 -8.34 2.97 5.24
CA LEU A 150 -8.80 2.82 3.86
C LEU A 150 -9.01 4.18 3.18
N GLU A 151 -9.60 5.15 3.88
CA GLU A 151 -9.76 6.52 3.39
C GLU A 151 -8.40 7.13 3.01
N ILE A 152 -7.42 7.07 3.93
CA ILE A 152 -6.09 7.62 3.67
C ILE A 152 -5.44 6.87 2.51
N TYR A 153 -5.52 5.54 2.49
CA TYR A 153 -4.94 4.72 1.44
C TYR A 153 -5.49 5.10 0.05
N LEU A 154 -6.81 5.19 -0.08
CA LEU A 154 -7.48 5.55 -1.34
C LEU A 154 -7.12 6.97 -1.80
N ASN A 155 -6.83 7.86 -0.88
CA ASN A 155 -6.43 9.23 -1.18
C ASN A 155 -4.94 9.41 -1.48
N VAL A 156 -4.06 8.46 -1.09
CA VAL A 156 -2.61 8.61 -1.30
C VAL A 156 -2.00 7.55 -2.22
N ALA A 157 -2.76 6.54 -2.61
CA ALA A 157 -2.29 5.55 -3.58
C ALA A 157 -2.01 6.19 -4.94
N GLU A 158 -0.96 5.73 -5.60
CA GLU A 158 -0.64 6.12 -6.97
C GLU A 158 -1.49 5.28 -7.95
N TRP A 159 -2.19 5.96 -8.85
CA TRP A 159 -3.07 5.35 -9.87
C TRP A 159 -2.53 5.51 -11.28
N GLY A 160 -1.53 6.34 -11.49
CA GLY A 160 -0.87 6.63 -12.75
C GLY A 160 0.36 7.49 -12.49
N ARG A 161 1.10 7.85 -13.52
CA ARG A 161 2.29 8.70 -13.35
C ARG A 161 1.87 10.09 -12.82
N GLY A 162 2.22 10.38 -11.56
CA GLY A 162 1.89 11.65 -10.90
C GLY A 162 0.41 11.79 -10.54
N ILE A 163 -0.39 10.71 -10.62
CA ILE A 163 -1.82 10.71 -10.30
C ILE A 163 -2.00 10.00 -8.97
N TYR A 164 -2.35 10.75 -7.96
CA TYR A 164 -2.52 10.27 -6.60
C TYR A 164 -3.94 10.49 -6.10
N GLY A 165 -4.48 9.49 -5.42
CA GLY A 165 -5.82 9.54 -4.84
C GLY A 165 -6.95 9.21 -5.80
N ALA A 166 -8.05 8.75 -5.19
CA ALA A 166 -9.24 8.25 -5.89
C ALA A 166 -9.91 9.32 -6.76
N GLU A 167 -9.95 10.58 -6.28
CA GLU A 167 -10.58 11.68 -7.01
C GLU A 167 -9.81 12.02 -8.28
N ALA A 168 -8.49 12.21 -8.16
CA ALA A 168 -7.65 12.49 -9.32
C ALA A 168 -7.68 11.31 -10.32
N ALA A 169 -7.71 10.07 -9.83
CA ALA A 169 -7.83 8.88 -10.68
C ALA A 169 -9.19 8.83 -11.41
N ALA A 170 -10.29 9.09 -10.71
CA ALA A 170 -11.64 9.11 -11.30
C ALA A 170 -11.75 10.14 -12.43
N ARG A 171 -11.22 11.34 -12.19
CA ARG A 171 -11.19 12.41 -13.21
C ARG A 171 -10.29 12.07 -14.39
N HIS A 172 -9.09 11.52 -14.12
CA HIS A 172 -8.13 11.17 -15.16
C HIS A 172 -8.62 10.07 -16.11
N TYR A 173 -9.20 9.00 -15.55
CA TYR A 173 -9.59 7.84 -16.35
C TYR A 173 -11.03 7.94 -16.90
N PHE A 174 -11.94 8.57 -16.16
CA PHE A 174 -13.37 8.51 -16.45
C PHE A 174 -14.08 9.86 -16.54
N ARG A 175 -13.40 10.97 -16.19
CA ARG A 175 -13.98 12.32 -16.12
C ARG A 175 -15.18 12.41 -15.18
N LYS A 176 -15.09 11.71 -14.06
CA LYS A 176 -16.12 11.64 -13.00
C LYS A 176 -15.48 11.97 -11.65
N ASP A 177 -16.32 12.28 -10.68
CA ASP A 177 -15.92 12.35 -9.28
C ASP A 177 -15.81 10.92 -8.70
N ALA A 178 -14.96 10.74 -7.68
CA ALA A 178 -14.72 9.43 -7.05
C ALA A 178 -15.99 8.78 -6.49
N LYS A 179 -16.96 9.59 -6.06
CA LYS A 179 -18.25 9.10 -5.54
C LYS A 179 -19.14 8.45 -6.62
N ASP A 180 -18.97 8.85 -7.88
CA ASP A 180 -19.84 8.46 -9.00
C ASP A 180 -19.27 7.27 -9.80
N LEU A 181 -18.19 6.64 -9.31
CA LEU A 181 -17.59 5.46 -9.93
C LEU A 181 -18.51 4.25 -9.79
N GLY A 182 -18.88 3.66 -10.94
CA GLY A 182 -19.61 2.40 -11.01
C GLY A 182 -18.72 1.17 -10.75
N ALA A 183 -19.33 -0.02 -10.74
CA ALA A 183 -18.64 -1.28 -10.43
C ALA A 183 -17.44 -1.54 -11.38
N ARG A 184 -17.67 -1.44 -12.69
CA ARG A 184 -16.64 -1.70 -13.71
C ARG A 184 -15.49 -0.69 -13.66
N GLU A 185 -15.78 0.59 -13.44
CA GLU A 185 -14.77 1.65 -13.31
C GLU A 185 -13.94 1.44 -12.03
N SER A 186 -14.58 1.08 -10.95
CA SER A 186 -13.96 0.74 -9.67
C SER A 186 -13.06 -0.50 -9.79
N ALA A 187 -13.56 -1.54 -10.48
CA ALA A 187 -12.78 -2.74 -10.76
C ALA A 187 -11.56 -2.46 -11.64
N PHE A 188 -11.68 -1.55 -12.62
CA PHE A 188 -10.54 -1.10 -13.42
C PHE A 188 -9.48 -0.42 -12.54
N LEU A 189 -9.87 0.55 -11.71
CA LEU A 189 -8.92 1.22 -10.81
C LEU A 189 -8.24 0.22 -9.88
N ALA A 190 -8.98 -0.66 -9.23
CA ALA A 190 -8.39 -1.69 -8.38
C ALA A 190 -7.44 -2.64 -9.15
N ALA A 191 -7.77 -2.95 -10.40
CA ALA A 191 -6.94 -3.83 -11.24
C ALA A 191 -5.59 -3.23 -11.60
N ILE A 192 -5.49 -1.90 -11.74
CA ILE A 192 -4.25 -1.23 -12.16
C ILE A 192 -3.28 -0.92 -11.00
N LEU A 193 -3.74 -0.94 -9.74
CA LEU A 193 -2.94 -0.60 -8.54
C LEU A 193 -1.56 -1.29 -8.45
N PRO A 194 -1.39 -2.57 -8.83
CA PRO A 194 -0.08 -3.21 -8.73
C PRO A 194 0.99 -2.62 -9.67
N ARG A 195 0.57 -1.99 -10.77
CA ARG A 195 1.46 -1.41 -11.80
C ARG A 195 0.86 -0.15 -12.42
N PRO A 196 0.54 0.90 -11.62
CA PRO A 196 -0.26 2.03 -12.07
C PRO A 196 0.39 2.78 -13.24
N ARG A 197 1.70 3.05 -13.16
CA ARG A 197 2.44 3.76 -14.23
C ARG A 197 2.50 2.98 -15.56
N PHE A 198 2.43 1.66 -15.49
CA PHE A 198 2.37 0.83 -16.69
C PHE A 198 0.98 0.91 -17.33
N TYR A 199 -0.07 0.72 -16.52
CA TYR A 199 -1.45 0.72 -17.01
C TYR A 199 -1.97 2.10 -17.37
N ASP A 200 -1.37 3.17 -16.89
CA ASP A 200 -1.67 4.53 -17.35
C ASP A 200 -1.46 4.67 -18.88
N LYS A 201 -0.44 3.99 -19.42
CA LYS A 201 -0.15 3.93 -20.85
C LYS A 201 -0.81 2.75 -21.58
N HIS A 202 -1.17 1.68 -20.87
CA HIS A 202 -1.67 0.42 -21.43
C HIS A 202 -3.02 0.05 -20.80
N ARG A 203 -4.06 0.82 -21.13
CA ARG A 203 -5.40 0.77 -20.48
C ARG A 203 -6.25 -0.42 -20.91
N SER A 204 -5.73 -1.33 -21.74
CA SER A 204 -6.46 -2.51 -22.24
C SER A 204 -5.50 -3.68 -22.45
N GLY A 205 -6.06 -4.87 -22.53
CA GLY A 205 -5.33 -6.11 -22.81
C GLY A 205 -5.97 -7.31 -22.15
N PRO A 206 -5.72 -8.53 -22.67
CA PRO A 206 -6.41 -9.75 -22.20
C PRO A 206 -6.22 -10.01 -20.71
N TYR A 207 -5.02 -9.76 -20.16
CA TYR A 207 -4.75 -9.93 -18.74
C TYR A 207 -5.51 -8.92 -17.88
N LEU A 208 -5.45 -7.64 -18.25
CA LEU A 208 -6.15 -6.58 -17.51
C LEU A 208 -7.66 -6.80 -17.55
N ASN A 209 -8.22 -7.11 -18.71
CA ASN A 209 -9.64 -7.36 -18.86
C ASN A 209 -10.13 -8.53 -17.98
N ARG A 210 -9.37 -9.65 -17.96
CA ARG A 210 -9.70 -10.77 -17.04
C ARG A 210 -9.65 -10.36 -15.57
N ARG A 211 -8.65 -9.56 -15.18
CA ARG A 211 -8.52 -9.07 -13.81
C ARG A 211 -9.69 -8.15 -13.43
N ILE A 212 -10.07 -7.24 -14.33
CA ILE A 212 -11.24 -6.35 -14.15
C ILE A 212 -12.50 -7.19 -13.96
N SER A 213 -12.81 -8.11 -14.90
CA SER A 213 -14.02 -8.94 -14.80
C SER A 213 -14.06 -9.80 -13.54
N LYS A 214 -12.89 -10.27 -13.08
CA LYS A 214 -12.81 -11.02 -11.81
C LYS A 214 -13.17 -10.13 -10.62
N ILE A 215 -12.62 -8.91 -10.54
CA ILE A 215 -12.90 -7.98 -9.43
C ILE A 215 -14.37 -7.50 -9.50
N GLU A 216 -14.85 -7.17 -10.70
CA GLU A 216 -16.23 -6.74 -10.91
C GLU A 216 -17.24 -7.81 -10.45
N GLY A 217 -16.93 -9.10 -10.67
CA GLY A 217 -17.76 -10.21 -10.21
C GLY A 217 -17.73 -10.47 -8.69
N MET A 218 -16.89 -9.76 -7.94
CA MET A 218 -16.80 -9.81 -6.46
C MET A 218 -17.54 -8.65 -5.78
N LEU A 219 -18.02 -7.65 -6.55
CA LEU A 219 -18.74 -6.47 -6.06
C LEU A 219 -20.23 -6.67 -5.94
#